data_fd7827899d70a679d4951b563812de35
#
_entry.id   fd7827899d70a679d4951b563812de35
#
_cell.length_a   1.000
_cell.length_b   1.000
_cell.length_c   1.000
_cell.angle_alpha   90.00
_cell.angle_beta   90.00
_cell.angle_gamma   90.00
#
_symmetry.space_group_name_H-M   'P 1'
#
loop_
_entity.id
_entity.type
_entity.pdbx_description
1 polymer ?
#
loop_
_entity_poly.entity_id
_entity_poly.type
_entity_poly.pdbx_seq_one_letter_code
_entity_poly.pdbx_strand_id
1 'polypeptide(L)'
;AELVNDAFYGGELSSLPWAGSYLGRGSLSVDYVEGGTGVPDPVTGAVESPDAEVARVVTLVVEHAVNRGQESLMVVTASTRHAARIRAAVEAAFAGRSDVADFVSRDTAEPFAVLSLEESVAESRDRVVFSLGFGLTRHGRVLSDFGDLSTPDGDRLLTVGMTRARRSMVIVSSIRPSSFDDGRLEHGAATLMSILGGLAARQRDARLEDLADPLTRSLARELRRLGVAVDVDYRGLLPLVAQHDGKAVVVESDPETVADSLREALRLRPQILRRLGWHYVRVHSFDLYSDPASVAERIAGLLGVSSEAPRADADTQPIDVIE
;
A
#
# COMPACT_ATOMS: atom_id res chain seq x y z
N ALA A 1 -6.86 0.14 2.07
CA ALA A 1 -8.04 -0.58 2.53
C ALA A 1 -9.01 0.35 3.28
N GLU A 2 -8.57 1.06 4.33
CA GLU A 2 -9.44 1.93 5.15
C GLU A 2 -10.18 2.99 4.34
N LEU A 3 -9.51 3.79 3.51
CA LEU A 3 -10.17 4.81 2.67
C LEU A 3 -11.23 4.24 1.73
N VAL A 4 -10.95 3.05 1.18
CA VAL A 4 -11.91 2.33 0.34
C VAL A 4 -13.06 1.79 1.17
N ASN A 5 -12.76 1.29 2.39
CA ASN A 5 -13.78 0.82 3.33
C ASN A 5 -14.70 1.97 3.76
N ASP A 6 -14.13 3.11 4.15
CA ASP A 6 -14.91 4.29 4.56
C ASP A 6 -15.77 4.83 3.39
N ALA A 7 -15.19 4.89 2.19
CA ALA A 7 -15.86 5.47 1.03
C ALA A 7 -17.01 4.60 0.47
N PHE A 8 -16.85 3.26 0.47
CA PHE A 8 -17.77 2.35 -0.23
C PHE A 8 -18.50 1.38 0.67
N TYR A 9 -18.03 1.16 1.90
CA TYR A 9 -18.59 0.15 2.81
C TYR A 9 -18.94 0.73 4.19
N GLY A 10 -18.99 2.06 4.33
CA GLY A 10 -19.37 2.74 5.56
C GLY A 10 -18.48 2.42 6.77
N GLY A 11 -17.26 1.94 6.56
CA GLY A 11 -16.36 1.52 7.64
C GLY A 11 -16.66 0.12 8.22
N GLU A 12 -17.63 -0.61 7.68
CA GLU A 12 -18.11 -1.90 8.24
C GLU A 12 -17.12 -3.07 8.01
N LEU A 13 -16.23 -2.97 7.04
CA LEU A 13 -15.27 -4.04 6.76
C LEU A 13 -14.02 -3.91 7.62
N SER A 14 -13.69 -4.94 8.38
CA SER A 14 -12.39 -5.03 9.03
C SER A 14 -11.35 -5.60 8.09
N SER A 15 -10.22 -4.93 7.94
CA SER A 15 -9.12 -5.41 7.11
C SER A 15 -7.79 -5.28 7.85
N LEU A 16 -7.02 -6.36 7.89
CA LEU A 16 -5.67 -6.31 8.45
C LEU A 16 -4.72 -5.55 7.50
N PRO A 17 -3.83 -4.72 8.04
CA PRO A 17 -2.89 -3.96 7.23
C PRO A 17 -1.85 -4.86 6.55
N TRP A 18 -1.46 -4.49 5.33
CA TRP A 18 -0.37 -5.14 4.62
C TRP A 18 0.99 -4.70 5.18
N ALA A 19 1.92 -5.64 5.38
CA ALA A 19 3.26 -5.37 5.91
C ALA A 19 4.04 -4.33 5.08
N GLY A 20 3.86 -4.33 3.76
CA GLY A 20 4.47 -3.33 2.89
C GLY A 20 4.06 -1.89 3.21
N SER A 21 2.85 -1.64 3.72
CA SER A 21 2.46 -0.29 4.14
C SER A 21 3.22 0.16 5.39
N TYR A 22 3.53 -0.75 6.28
CA TYR A 22 4.38 -0.48 7.44
C TYR A 22 5.84 -0.22 7.05
N LEU A 23 6.34 -0.91 6.05
CA LEU A 23 7.67 -0.69 5.47
C LEU A 23 7.77 0.56 4.58
N GLY A 24 6.82 1.47 4.67
CA GLY A 24 6.79 2.68 3.84
C GLY A 24 6.39 2.42 2.37
N ARG A 25 6.01 1.20 2.03
CA ARG A 25 5.49 0.86 0.71
C ARG A 25 3.98 1.09 0.73
N GLY A 26 3.54 2.29 0.33
CA GLY A 26 2.11 2.61 0.33
C GLY A 26 1.28 1.58 -0.42
N SER A 27 0.22 1.03 0.20
CA SER A 27 -0.74 0.17 -0.49
C SER A 27 -1.63 0.97 -1.45
N LEU A 28 -1.82 2.25 -1.18
CA LEU A 28 -2.49 3.22 -2.03
C LEU A 28 -1.67 4.52 -2.00
N SER A 29 -1.26 4.98 -3.17
CA SER A 29 -0.52 6.22 -3.35
C SER A 29 -1.07 7.00 -4.53
N VAL A 30 -0.80 8.31 -4.56
CA VAL A 30 -1.16 9.18 -5.68
C VAL A 30 0.10 9.75 -6.29
N ASP A 31 0.16 9.70 -7.60
CA ASP A 31 1.18 10.31 -8.43
C ASP A 31 0.53 11.44 -9.26
N TYR A 32 0.76 12.66 -8.83
CA TYR A 32 0.23 13.83 -9.52
C TYR A 32 1.17 14.26 -10.65
N VAL A 33 0.65 14.23 -11.87
CA VAL A 33 1.39 14.60 -13.06
C VAL A 33 1.15 16.07 -13.39
N GLU A 34 2.22 16.83 -13.56
CA GLU A 34 2.17 18.20 -14.04
C GLU A 34 2.10 18.25 -15.58
N GLY A 35 1.52 19.33 -16.13
CA GLY A 35 1.42 19.50 -17.57
C GLY A 35 0.30 18.71 -18.26
N GLY A 36 -0.62 18.13 -17.49
CA GLY A 36 -1.78 17.42 -18.03
C GLY A 36 -2.85 18.33 -18.61
N THR A 37 -2.44 19.26 -19.50
CA THR A 37 -3.34 20.18 -20.20
C THR A 37 -3.60 19.71 -21.62
N GLY A 38 -4.79 19.97 -22.14
CA GLY A 38 -5.16 19.57 -23.49
C GLY A 38 -6.25 20.44 -24.11
N VAL A 39 -6.66 20.07 -25.30
CA VAL A 39 -7.79 20.68 -26.01
C VAL A 39 -9.04 19.88 -25.63
N PRO A 40 -10.11 20.56 -25.18
CA PRO A 40 -11.37 19.89 -24.93
C PRO A 40 -11.91 19.20 -26.20
N ASP A 41 -12.43 18.02 -26.03
CA ASP A 41 -13.17 17.33 -27.10
C ASP A 41 -14.40 18.18 -27.50
N PRO A 42 -14.64 18.40 -28.79
CA PRO A 42 -15.73 19.25 -29.24
C PRO A 42 -17.13 18.69 -28.92
N VAL A 43 -17.24 17.40 -28.65
CA VAL A 43 -18.53 16.74 -28.36
C VAL A 43 -18.76 16.64 -26.86
N THR A 44 -17.76 16.11 -26.12
CA THR A 44 -17.89 15.88 -24.66
C THR A 44 -17.45 17.10 -23.85
N GLY A 45 -16.69 18.02 -24.43
CA GLY A 45 -16.08 19.16 -23.72
C GLY A 45 -14.94 18.77 -22.78
N ALA A 46 -14.70 17.47 -22.57
CA ALA A 46 -13.68 16.98 -21.64
C ALA A 46 -12.27 17.00 -22.26
N VAL A 47 -11.25 17.22 -21.45
CA VAL A 47 -9.84 17.02 -21.82
C VAL A 47 -9.49 15.59 -21.45
N GLU A 48 -9.60 14.68 -22.41
CA GLU A 48 -9.32 13.27 -22.18
C GLU A 48 -7.90 12.88 -22.58
N SER A 49 -7.36 11.95 -21.80
CA SER A 49 -6.10 11.27 -22.07
C SER A 49 -4.91 12.21 -22.31
N PRO A 50 -4.54 13.05 -21.30
CA PRO A 50 -3.41 13.98 -21.45
C PRO A 50 -2.10 13.22 -21.70
N ASP A 51 -1.24 13.73 -22.58
CA ASP A 51 0.02 13.08 -22.96
C ASP A 51 0.95 12.85 -21.78
N ALA A 52 1.01 13.81 -20.85
CA ALA A 52 1.84 13.71 -19.67
C ALA A 52 1.42 12.55 -18.76
N GLU A 53 0.12 12.30 -18.63
CA GLU A 53 -0.39 11.19 -17.83
C GLU A 53 -0.11 9.84 -18.50
N VAL A 54 -0.31 9.76 -19.84
CA VAL A 54 0.06 8.55 -20.62
C VAL A 54 1.55 8.24 -20.46
N ALA A 55 2.43 9.24 -20.61
CA ALA A 55 3.88 9.06 -20.47
C ALA A 55 4.27 8.58 -19.06
N ARG A 56 3.62 9.12 -18.02
CA ARG A 56 3.88 8.69 -16.63
C ARG A 56 3.44 7.25 -16.39
N VAL A 57 2.27 6.85 -16.88
CA VAL A 57 1.79 5.46 -16.78
C VAL A 57 2.75 4.51 -17.50
N VAL A 58 3.20 4.84 -18.71
CA VAL A 58 4.19 4.04 -19.44
C VAL A 58 5.48 3.88 -18.63
N THR A 59 5.98 4.95 -18.00
CA THR A 59 7.15 4.90 -17.14
C THR A 59 6.96 3.93 -15.98
N LEU A 60 5.82 4.00 -15.28
CA LEU A 60 5.51 3.11 -14.14
C LEU A 60 5.41 1.64 -14.59
N VAL A 61 4.81 1.38 -15.74
CA VAL A 61 4.70 0.01 -16.29
C VAL A 61 6.07 -0.55 -16.66
N VAL A 62 6.92 0.25 -17.31
CA VAL A 62 8.29 -0.14 -17.66
C VAL A 62 9.13 -0.39 -16.40
N GLU A 63 9.09 0.50 -15.42
CA GLU A 63 9.79 0.34 -14.14
C GLU A 63 9.34 -0.93 -13.42
N HIS A 64 8.04 -1.25 -13.47
CA HIS A 64 7.53 -2.49 -12.90
C HIS A 64 8.05 -3.71 -13.64
N ALA A 65 7.97 -3.72 -14.95
CA ALA A 65 8.41 -4.84 -15.78
C ALA A 65 9.90 -5.19 -15.55
N VAL A 66 10.74 -4.17 -15.41
CA VAL A 66 12.19 -4.34 -15.17
C VAL A 66 12.48 -4.75 -13.73
N ASN A 67 11.89 -4.08 -12.74
CA ASN A 67 12.29 -4.24 -11.34
C ASN A 67 11.44 -5.24 -10.55
N ARG A 68 10.23 -5.55 -11.03
CA ARG A 68 9.24 -6.36 -10.30
C ARG A 68 8.46 -7.31 -11.21
N GLY A 69 9.06 -7.74 -12.28
CA GLY A 69 8.43 -8.57 -13.30
C GLY A 69 7.83 -9.88 -12.77
N GLN A 70 8.06 -10.28 -11.53
CA GLN A 70 7.46 -11.46 -10.89
C GLN A 70 6.06 -11.18 -10.30
N GLU A 71 5.71 -9.90 -10.05
CA GLU A 71 4.40 -9.51 -9.55
C GLU A 71 3.48 -9.20 -10.73
N SER A 72 2.22 -9.63 -10.67
CA SER A 72 1.26 -9.31 -11.72
C SER A 72 0.86 -7.84 -11.68
N LEU A 73 0.70 -7.22 -12.87
CA LEU A 73 0.35 -5.82 -13.04
C LEU A 73 -0.81 -5.66 -14.01
N MET A 74 -1.69 -4.71 -13.72
CA MET A 74 -2.58 -4.14 -14.73
C MET A 74 -2.70 -2.62 -14.57
N VAL A 75 -3.06 -1.98 -15.67
CA VAL A 75 -3.49 -0.58 -15.69
C VAL A 75 -5.01 -0.55 -15.81
N VAL A 76 -5.66 0.22 -14.96
CA VAL A 76 -7.10 0.48 -15.01
C VAL A 76 -7.30 1.97 -15.30
N THR A 77 -8.20 2.30 -16.21
CA THR A 77 -8.47 3.68 -16.63
C THR A 77 -9.95 4.03 -16.48
N ALA A 78 -10.25 5.31 -16.27
CA ALA A 78 -11.63 5.77 -16.15
C ALA A 78 -12.38 5.77 -17.51
N SER A 79 -11.67 5.72 -18.64
CA SER A 79 -12.31 5.67 -19.95
C SER A 79 -11.64 4.65 -20.88
N THR A 80 -12.43 4.06 -21.78
CA THR A 80 -11.97 3.12 -22.80
C THR A 80 -10.99 3.78 -23.79
N ARG A 81 -11.19 5.06 -24.11
CA ARG A 81 -10.29 5.83 -24.99
C ARG A 81 -8.90 5.97 -24.37
N HIS A 82 -8.84 6.26 -23.07
CA HIS A 82 -7.58 6.36 -22.34
C HIS A 82 -6.87 5.01 -22.25
N ALA A 83 -7.62 3.92 -22.00
CA ALA A 83 -7.08 2.56 -22.03
C ALA A 83 -6.43 2.23 -23.37
N ALA A 84 -7.09 2.51 -24.47
CA ALA A 84 -6.56 2.26 -25.81
C ALA A 84 -5.26 3.04 -26.08
N ARG A 85 -5.19 4.32 -25.69
CA ARG A 85 -3.96 5.12 -25.83
C ARG A 85 -2.81 4.60 -24.99
N ILE A 86 -3.07 4.24 -23.72
CA ILE A 86 -2.03 3.67 -22.86
C ILE A 86 -1.56 2.34 -23.42
N ARG A 87 -2.47 1.47 -23.87
CA ARG A 87 -2.12 0.17 -24.49
C ARG A 87 -1.15 0.35 -25.65
N ALA A 88 -1.50 1.22 -26.60
CA ALA A 88 -0.64 1.51 -27.74
C ALA A 88 0.72 2.11 -27.32
N ALA A 89 0.74 2.99 -26.31
CA ALA A 89 1.97 3.61 -25.83
C ALA A 89 2.88 2.61 -25.12
N VAL A 90 2.32 1.69 -24.32
CA VAL A 90 3.08 0.62 -23.66
C VAL A 90 3.62 -0.37 -24.67
N GLU A 91 2.83 -0.79 -25.67
CA GLU A 91 3.28 -1.65 -26.76
C GLU A 91 4.47 -1.03 -27.50
N ALA A 92 4.37 0.26 -27.83
CA ALA A 92 5.48 1.00 -28.45
C ALA A 92 6.72 1.08 -27.55
N ALA A 93 6.55 1.28 -26.24
CA ALA A 93 7.64 1.35 -25.28
C ALA A 93 8.32 -0.01 -25.05
N PHE A 94 7.60 -1.11 -25.20
CA PHE A 94 8.14 -2.46 -25.05
C PHE A 94 8.81 -2.97 -26.36
N ALA A 95 8.49 -2.36 -27.50
CA ALA A 95 9.02 -2.77 -28.80
C ALA A 95 10.57 -2.72 -28.81
N GLY A 96 11.18 -3.87 -29.10
CA GLY A 96 12.65 -3.99 -29.21
C GLY A 96 13.42 -3.99 -27.89
N ARG A 97 12.74 -4.03 -26.73
CA ARG A 97 13.39 -4.06 -25.41
C ARG A 97 13.53 -5.48 -24.89
N SER A 98 14.76 -5.93 -24.74
CA SER A 98 15.07 -7.26 -24.18
C SER A 98 14.88 -7.35 -22.65
N ASP A 99 15.03 -6.23 -21.94
CA ASP A 99 14.91 -6.15 -20.48
C ASP A 99 13.47 -6.31 -19.95
N VAL A 100 12.47 -6.20 -20.81
CA VAL A 100 11.05 -6.45 -20.47
C VAL A 100 10.49 -7.72 -21.13
N ALA A 101 11.30 -8.42 -21.94
CA ALA A 101 10.86 -9.57 -22.71
C ALA A 101 10.25 -10.68 -21.83
N ASP A 102 10.88 -10.98 -20.71
CA ASP A 102 10.41 -12.00 -19.76
C ASP A 102 9.05 -11.63 -19.13
N PHE A 103 8.80 -10.34 -18.90
CA PHE A 103 7.53 -9.87 -18.38
C PHE A 103 6.39 -10.00 -19.41
N VAL A 104 6.69 -9.69 -20.68
CA VAL A 104 5.71 -9.73 -21.76
C VAL A 104 5.41 -11.17 -22.22
N SER A 105 6.45 -12.01 -22.32
CA SER A 105 6.34 -13.38 -22.89
C SER A 105 5.91 -14.43 -21.86
N ARG A 106 5.81 -14.05 -20.58
CA ARG A 106 5.48 -15.00 -19.52
C ARG A 106 4.10 -15.59 -19.73
N ASP A 107 4.04 -16.93 -19.86
CA ASP A 107 2.79 -17.68 -19.79
C ASP A 107 2.32 -17.75 -18.32
N THR A 108 1.36 -16.93 -18.00
CA THR A 108 0.80 -16.80 -16.65
C THR A 108 -0.70 -16.67 -16.70
N ALA A 109 -1.37 -17.16 -15.65
CA ALA A 109 -2.82 -17.00 -15.50
C ALA A 109 -3.26 -15.52 -15.38
N GLU A 110 -2.31 -14.62 -15.05
CA GLU A 110 -2.58 -13.20 -14.84
C GLU A 110 -1.64 -12.34 -15.70
N PRO A 111 -1.80 -12.31 -17.03
CA PRO A 111 -0.97 -11.51 -17.90
C PRO A 111 -1.16 -10.02 -17.65
N PHE A 112 -0.16 -9.22 -18.04
CA PHE A 112 -0.30 -7.77 -18.05
C PHE A 112 -1.47 -7.33 -18.92
N ALA A 113 -2.28 -6.40 -18.42
CA ALA A 113 -3.43 -5.88 -19.14
C ALA A 113 -3.60 -4.37 -18.90
N VAL A 114 -4.15 -3.69 -19.91
CA VAL A 114 -4.62 -2.31 -19.80
C VAL A 114 -6.12 -2.32 -20.10
N LEU A 115 -6.92 -1.97 -19.10
CA LEU A 115 -8.37 -2.14 -19.09
C LEU A 115 -9.06 -0.84 -18.69
N SER A 116 -10.26 -0.62 -19.19
CA SER A 116 -11.16 0.39 -18.63
C SER A 116 -11.78 -0.12 -17.31
N LEU A 117 -12.44 0.76 -16.56
CA LEU A 117 -13.20 0.37 -15.36
C LEU A 117 -14.19 -0.75 -15.65
N GLU A 118 -14.94 -0.66 -16.75
CA GLU A 118 -15.91 -1.68 -17.14
C GLU A 118 -15.24 -3.01 -17.49
N GLU A 119 -14.14 -2.98 -18.25
CA GLU A 119 -13.38 -4.18 -18.63
C GLU A 119 -12.70 -4.84 -17.45
N SER A 120 -12.43 -4.12 -16.34
CA SER A 120 -11.71 -4.61 -15.16
C SER A 120 -12.57 -5.45 -14.21
N VAL A 121 -13.84 -5.65 -14.52
CA VAL A 121 -14.76 -6.48 -13.71
C VAL A 121 -14.23 -7.91 -13.63
N ALA A 122 -14.19 -8.47 -12.42
CA ALA A 122 -13.67 -9.80 -12.10
C ALA A 122 -12.15 -10.00 -12.30
N GLU A 123 -11.41 -8.98 -12.77
CA GLU A 123 -9.96 -9.01 -12.85
C GLU A 123 -9.32 -8.57 -11.53
N SER A 124 -8.14 -9.09 -11.22
CA SER A 124 -7.31 -8.63 -10.10
C SER A 124 -5.84 -8.90 -10.36
N ARG A 125 -4.96 -8.02 -9.87
CA ARG A 125 -3.50 -8.19 -9.97
C ARG A 125 -2.85 -7.83 -8.63
N ASP A 126 -1.60 -8.24 -8.47
CA ASP A 126 -0.82 -7.82 -7.29
C ASP A 126 -0.70 -6.31 -7.22
N ARG A 127 -0.46 -5.68 -8.37
CA ARG A 127 -0.36 -4.22 -8.48
C ARG A 127 -1.28 -3.67 -9.55
N VAL A 128 -1.82 -2.49 -9.25
CA VAL A 128 -2.67 -1.75 -10.18
C VAL A 128 -2.15 -0.33 -10.32
N VAL A 129 -2.04 0.15 -11.54
CA VAL A 129 -1.92 1.56 -11.85
C VAL A 129 -3.30 2.04 -12.29
N PHE A 130 -3.96 2.86 -11.47
CA PHE A 130 -5.24 3.47 -11.83
C PHE A 130 -4.97 4.85 -12.42
N SER A 131 -5.24 5.04 -13.70
CA SER A 131 -5.03 6.31 -14.39
C SER A 131 -6.37 6.99 -14.66
N LEU A 132 -6.52 8.21 -14.15
CA LEU A 132 -7.77 8.96 -14.27
C LEU A 132 -8.06 9.34 -15.73
N GLY A 133 -7.05 9.80 -16.46
CA GLY A 133 -7.15 10.09 -17.88
C GLY A 133 -7.93 11.36 -18.23
N PHE A 134 -8.17 12.24 -17.25
CA PHE A 134 -8.76 13.56 -17.48
C PHE A 134 -7.77 14.65 -17.10
N GLY A 135 -7.75 15.72 -17.88
CA GLY A 135 -6.80 16.81 -17.74
C GLY A 135 -7.46 18.17 -17.59
N LEU A 136 -6.60 19.18 -17.57
CA LEU A 136 -6.96 20.58 -17.52
C LEU A 136 -7.09 21.15 -18.94
N THR A 137 -7.98 22.11 -19.11
CA THR A 137 -7.97 22.93 -20.32
C THR A 137 -6.67 23.72 -20.43
N ARG A 138 -6.34 24.25 -21.60
CA ARG A 138 -5.17 25.13 -21.81
C ARG A 138 -5.12 26.36 -20.88
N HIS A 139 -6.28 26.75 -20.34
CA HIS A 139 -6.40 27.85 -19.39
C HIS A 139 -6.37 27.39 -17.92
N GLY A 140 -6.01 26.12 -17.65
CA GLY A 140 -5.93 25.56 -16.31
C GLY A 140 -7.29 25.28 -15.63
N ARG A 141 -8.39 25.28 -16.41
CA ARG A 141 -9.71 24.95 -15.87
C ARG A 141 -9.89 23.43 -15.82
N VAL A 142 -10.43 22.96 -14.73
CA VAL A 142 -10.92 21.60 -14.57
C VAL A 142 -12.38 21.55 -15.03
N LEU A 143 -12.72 20.54 -15.80
CA LEU A 143 -14.10 20.23 -16.13
C LEU A 143 -14.64 19.23 -15.13
N SER A 144 -15.91 19.35 -14.78
CA SER A 144 -16.56 18.50 -13.77
C SER A 144 -17.07 17.17 -14.33
N ASP A 145 -16.97 16.96 -15.63
CA ASP A 145 -17.37 15.71 -16.27
C ASP A 145 -16.16 14.76 -16.42
N PHE A 146 -16.27 13.60 -15.78
CA PHE A 146 -15.31 12.51 -15.80
C PHE A 146 -15.89 11.25 -16.47
N GLY A 147 -16.73 11.45 -17.49
CA GLY A 147 -17.36 10.37 -18.24
C GLY A 147 -18.18 9.47 -17.32
N ASP A 148 -17.96 8.16 -17.42
CA ASP A 148 -18.74 7.15 -16.67
C ASP A 148 -18.68 7.32 -15.16
N LEU A 149 -17.61 7.91 -14.61
CA LEU A 149 -17.52 8.22 -13.19
C LEU A 149 -18.50 9.31 -12.73
N SER A 150 -18.95 10.19 -13.63
CA SER A 150 -19.91 11.23 -13.32
C SER A 150 -21.37 10.78 -13.50
N THR A 151 -21.59 9.52 -13.91
CA THR A 151 -22.93 8.94 -14.04
C THR A 151 -23.44 8.39 -12.70
N PRO A 152 -24.74 8.11 -12.56
CA PRO A 152 -25.30 7.45 -11.37
C PRO A 152 -24.67 6.10 -11.03
N ASP A 153 -24.09 5.42 -12.02
CA ASP A 153 -23.35 4.15 -11.85
C ASP A 153 -21.87 4.35 -11.47
N GLY A 154 -21.41 5.60 -11.44
CA GLY A 154 -20.02 5.96 -11.26
C GLY A 154 -19.41 5.48 -9.93
N ASP A 155 -20.16 5.48 -8.84
CA ASP A 155 -19.71 4.97 -7.54
C ASP A 155 -19.45 3.46 -7.60
N ARG A 156 -20.31 2.70 -8.28
CA ARG A 156 -20.14 1.26 -8.48
C ARG A 156 -18.91 0.97 -9.33
N LEU A 157 -18.73 1.69 -10.42
CA LEU A 157 -17.56 1.53 -11.30
C LEU A 157 -16.26 1.88 -10.57
N LEU A 158 -16.26 2.97 -9.80
CA LEU A 158 -15.10 3.36 -9.00
C LEU A 158 -14.78 2.29 -7.93
N THR A 159 -15.80 1.75 -7.25
CA THR A 159 -15.63 0.66 -6.27
C THR A 159 -14.95 -0.54 -6.92
N VAL A 160 -15.39 -0.93 -8.12
CA VAL A 160 -14.76 -2.01 -8.88
C VAL A 160 -13.29 -1.68 -9.13
N GLY A 161 -12.96 -0.55 -9.70
CA GLY A 161 -11.57 -0.16 -10.01
C GLY A 161 -10.67 -0.12 -8.77
N MET A 162 -11.15 0.49 -7.68
CA MET A 162 -10.39 0.68 -6.44
C MET A 162 -10.13 -0.62 -5.66
N THR A 163 -10.85 -1.69 -5.95
CA THR A 163 -10.72 -2.99 -5.29
C THR A 163 -9.93 -4.04 -6.09
N ARG A 164 -9.35 -3.67 -7.23
CA ARG A 164 -8.64 -4.61 -8.11
C ARG A 164 -7.23 -4.97 -7.66
N ALA A 165 -6.59 -4.17 -6.81
CA ALA A 165 -5.24 -4.41 -6.33
C ALA A 165 -5.23 -5.34 -5.11
N ARG A 166 -4.44 -6.41 -5.16
CA ARG A 166 -4.22 -7.29 -4.00
C ARG A 166 -3.17 -6.74 -3.04
N ARG A 167 -2.17 -6.02 -3.54
CA ARG A 167 -1.04 -5.50 -2.74
C ARG A 167 -0.96 -3.99 -2.76
N SER A 168 -0.88 -3.38 -3.93
CA SER A 168 -0.76 -1.93 -4.03
C SER A 168 -1.38 -1.34 -5.27
N MET A 169 -1.86 -0.12 -5.12
CA MET A 169 -2.39 0.71 -6.20
C MET A 169 -1.70 2.07 -6.20
N VAL A 170 -1.36 2.53 -7.39
CA VAL A 170 -0.92 3.90 -7.64
C VAL A 170 -1.99 4.58 -8.48
N ILE A 171 -2.55 5.68 -7.97
CA ILE A 171 -3.47 6.52 -8.76
C ILE A 171 -2.63 7.57 -9.47
N VAL A 172 -2.72 7.62 -10.78
CA VAL A 172 -2.09 8.66 -11.61
C VAL A 172 -3.15 9.66 -12.02
N SER A 173 -2.93 10.92 -11.76
CA SER A 173 -3.89 11.98 -12.07
C SER A 173 -3.20 13.29 -12.40
N SER A 174 -3.67 13.95 -13.45
CA SER A 174 -3.29 15.32 -13.79
C SER A 174 -4.09 16.36 -13.01
N ILE A 175 -5.07 15.94 -12.23
CA ILE A 175 -6.00 16.81 -11.50
C ILE A 175 -5.85 16.57 -9.99
N ARG A 176 -5.87 17.64 -9.22
CA ARG A 176 -5.81 17.62 -7.75
C ARG A 176 -7.17 17.93 -7.14
N PRO A 177 -7.52 17.38 -5.97
CA PRO A 177 -8.75 17.74 -5.28
C PRO A 177 -8.94 19.25 -5.07
N SER A 178 -7.84 19.96 -4.79
CA SER A 178 -7.83 21.42 -4.63
C SER A 178 -8.16 22.22 -5.90
N SER A 179 -8.28 21.55 -7.04
CA SER A 179 -8.61 22.19 -8.31
C SER A 179 -10.12 22.35 -8.52
N PHE A 180 -10.93 21.84 -7.60
CA PHE A 180 -12.39 21.91 -7.67
C PHE A 180 -12.96 22.78 -6.54
N ASP A 181 -14.06 23.46 -6.87
CA ASP A 181 -14.95 24.02 -5.87
C ASP A 181 -15.88 22.92 -5.34
N ASP A 182 -16.12 22.93 -4.04
CA ASP A 182 -17.04 21.99 -3.39
C ASP A 182 -18.43 22.02 -4.06
N GLY A 183 -18.97 20.82 -4.38
CA GLY A 183 -20.33 20.68 -4.91
C GLY A 183 -20.45 20.65 -6.43
N ARG A 184 -19.35 20.69 -7.20
CA ARG A 184 -19.40 20.57 -8.67
C ARG A 184 -19.27 19.14 -9.19
N LEU A 185 -18.85 18.21 -8.34
CA LEU A 185 -18.64 16.81 -8.68
C LEU A 185 -19.78 15.97 -8.14
N GLU A 186 -20.19 14.99 -8.90
CA GLU A 186 -21.25 14.07 -8.53
C GLU A 186 -20.75 12.61 -8.62
N HIS A 187 -21.44 11.73 -7.92
CA HIS A 187 -21.20 10.28 -7.99
C HIS A 187 -19.74 9.86 -7.78
N GLY A 188 -19.25 8.88 -8.52
CA GLY A 188 -17.91 8.33 -8.41
C GLY A 188 -16.77 9.35 -8.57
N ALA A 189 -17.00 10.43 -9.32
CA ALA A 189 -16.04 11.52 -9.44
C ALA A 189 -15.87 12.27 -8.10
N ALA A 190 -16.96 12.57 -7.40
CA ALA A 190 -16.91 13.18 -6.07
C ALA A 190 -16.24 12.26 -5.05
N THR A 191 -16.62 10.98 -5.05
CA THR A 191 -16.03 9.95 -4.18
C THR A 191 -14.52 9.79 -4.41
N LEU A 192 -14.07 9.77 -5.67
CA LEU A 192 -12.65 9.69 -6.00
C LEU A 192 -11.87 10.89 -5.45
N MET A 193 -12.38 12.12 -5.63
CA MET A 193 -11.71 13.32 -5.12
C MET A 193 -11.68 13.36 -3.59
N SER A 194 -12.71 12.85 -2.92
CA SER A 194 -12.72 12.67 -1.46
C SER A 194 -11.62 11.67 -1.01
N ILE A 195 -11.47 10.55 -1.69
CA ILE A 195 -10.41 9.57 -1.41
C ILE A 195 -9.02 10.21 -1.59
N LEU A 196 -8.80 10.96 -2.67
CA LEU A 196 -7.53 11.64 -2.93
C LEU A 196 -7.22 12.72 -1.87
N GLY A 197 -8.22 13.46 -1.43
CA GLY A 197 -8.11 14.43 -0.33
C GLY A 197 -7.76 13.76 1.00
N GLY A 198 -8.42 12.64 1.31
CA GLY A 198 -8.18 11.86 2.51
C GLY A 198 -6.78 11.23 2.56
N LEU A 199 -6.22 10.84 1.42
CA LEU A 199 -4.83 10.34 1.34
C LEU A 199 -3.83 11.42 1.76
N ALA A 200 -4.03 12.65 1.33
CA ALA A 200 -3.16 13.78 1.67
C ALA A 200 -3.24 14.16 3.18
N ALA A 201 -4.39 13.96 3.81
CA ALA A 201 -4.60 14.25 5.24
C ALA A 201 -3.95 13.20 6.13
N ARG A 202 -4.07 11.90 5.82
CA ARG A 202 -3.57 10.78 6.65
C ARG A 202 -2.04 10.68 6.74
N GLN A 203 -1.30 11.30 5.85
CA GLN A 203 0.16 11.39 5.97
C GLN A 203 0.63 12.24 7.16
N ARG A 204 -0.28 12.93 7.85
CA ARG A 204 0.01 13.85 8.96
C ARG A 204 -0.27 13.31 10.36
N ASP A 205 -1.07 12.23 10.50
CA ASP A 205 -1.54 11.73 11.79
C ASP A 205 -0.97 10.32 12.10
N ALA A 206 0.18 10.29 12.72
CA ALA A 206 0.69 9.06 13.32
C ALA A 206 1.27 9.37 14.71
N ARG A 207 0.47 9.19 15.78
CA ARG A 207 0.94 8.94 17.16
C ARG A 207 -0.23 8.68 18.10
N LEU A 208 -0.44 7.40 18.44
CA LEU A 208 -1.25 6.98 19.59
C LEU A 208 -0.49 5.84 20.28
N GLU A 209 0.47 6.21 21.16
CA GLU A 209 1.27 5.23 21.90
C GLU A 209 0.70 4.90 23.30
N ASP A 210 -0.36 5.59 23.76
CA ASP A 210 -0.77 5.58 25.18
C ASP A 210 -1.75 4.46 25.56
N LEU A 211 -2.29 3.69 24.63
CA LEU A 211 -3.33 2.67 24.89
C LEU A 211 -2.83 1.23 24.96
N ALA A 212 -1.55 1.00 24.78
CA ALA A 212 -1.01 -0.35 24.71
C ALA A 212 -0.88 -1.03 26.09
N ASP A 213 -1.05 -2.36 26.10
CA ASP A 213 -0.80 -3.22 27.24
C ASP A 213 0.63 -3.06 27.81
N PRO A 214 0.82 -3.04 29.16
CA PRO A 214 2.12 -2.88 29.79
C PRO A 214 3.21 -3.86 29.34
N LEU A 215 2.86 -5.13 29.09
CA LEU A 215 3.81 -6.17 28.61
C LEU A 215 4.28 -5.86 27.19
N THR A 216 3.35 -5.48 26.32
CA THR A 216 3.63 -5.05 24.95
C THR A 216 4.55 -3.82 24.94
N ARG A 217 4.32 -2.85 25.83
CA ARG A 217 5.20 -1.67 25.97
C ARG A 217 6.59 -2.04 26.47
N SER A 218 6.70 -3.02 27.37
CA SER A 218 8.00 -3.51 27.85
C SER A 218 8.81 -4.14 26.71
N LEU A 219 8.18 -5.02 25.93
CA LEU A 219 8.80 -5.63 24.75
C LEU A 219 9.22 -4.58 23.72
N ALA A 220 8.35 -3.59 23.44
CA ALA A 220 8.65 -2.51 22.52
C ALA A 220 9.89 -1.70 22.94
N ARG A 221 10.06 -1.48 24.24
CA ARG A 221 11.24 -0.79 24.79
C ARG A 221 12.52 -1.59 24.55
N GLU A 222 12.50 -2.89 24.81
CA GLU A 222 13.66 -3.75 24.58
C GLU A 222 14.04 -3.86 23.10
N LEU A 223 13.05 -4.01 22.21
CA LEU A 223 13.28 -4.00 20.76
C LEU A 223 13.91 -2.69 20.28
N ARG A 224 13.43 -1.54 20.78
CA ARG A 224 14.01 -0.22 20.46
C ARG A 224 15.46 -0.10 20.94
N ARG A 225 15.82 -0.69 22.09
CA ARG A 225 17.20 -0.74 22.59
C ARG A 225 18.14 -1.54 21.66
N LEU A 226 17.59 -2.53 20.97
CA LEU A 226 18.30 -3.32 19.95
C LEU A 226 18.36 -2.64 18.58
N GLY A 227 17.87 -1.40 18.44
CA GLY A 227 17.89 -0.64 17.19
C GLY A 227 16.76 -1.00 16.22
N VAL A 228 15.73 -1.71 16.67
CA VAL A 228 14.57 -2.07 15.86
C VAL A 228 13.55 -0.94 15.91
N ALA A 229 13.01 -0.54 14.76
CA ALA A 229 11.88 0.38 14.71
C ALA A 229 10.60 -0.35 15.10
N VAL A 230 9.85 0.19 16.06
CA VAL A 230 8.69 -0.47 16.68
C VAL A 230 7.54 0.51 16.82
N ASP A 231 6.36 0.09 16.39
CA ASP A 231 5.08 0.73 16.67
C ASP A 231 4.18 -0.20 17.49
N VAL A 232 3.50 0.38 18.44
CA VAL A 232 2.56 -0.32 19.32
C VAL A 232 1.15 0.10 18.95
N ASP A 233 0.20 -0.83 19.05
CA ASP A 233 -1.19 -0.63 18.64
C ASP A 233 -1.33 -0.10 17.21
N TYR A 234 -0.58 -0.70 16.29
CA TYR A 234 -0.53 -0.26 14.90
C TYR A 234 -1.93 -0.30 14.26
N ARG A 235 -2.46 0.89 14.00
CA ARG A 235 -3.81 1.14 13.44
C ARG A 235 -4.96 0.58 14.27
N GLY A 236 -4.81 0.39 15.57
CA GLY A 236 -5.81 -0.23 16.42
C GLY A 236 -6.10 -1.71 16.11
N LEU A 237 -5.24 -2.37 15.32
CA LEU A 237 -5.49 -3.72 14.81
C LEU A 237 -4.38 -4.72 15.15
N LEU A 238 -3.14 -4.24 15.25
CA LEU A 238 -1.97 -5.07 15.52
C LEU A 238 -1.28 -4.59 16.79
N PRO A 239 -1.19 -5.42 17.85
CA PRO A 239 -0.71 -5.01 19.15
C PRO A 239 0.72 -4.45 19.14
N LEU A 240 1.62 -5.11 18.40
CA LEU A 240 2.98 -4.67 18.20
C LEU A 240 3.47 -5.06 16.82
N VAL A 241 4.06 -4.11 16.12
CA VAL A 241 4.76 -4.34 14.86
C VAL A 241 6.18 -3.80 14.95
N ALA A 242 7.11 -4.48 14.31
CA ALA A 242 8.51 -4.09 14.31
C ALA A 242 9.12 -4.28 12.93
N GLN A 243 10.11 -3.43 12.59
CA GLN A 243 10.82 -3.52 11.33
C GLN A 243 12.31 -3.26 11.47
N HIS A 244 13.07 -3.97 10.62
CA HIS A 244 14.48 -3.72 10.41
C HIS A 244 14.88 -4.23 9.02
N ASP A 245 15.67 -3.46 8.30
CA ASP A 245 16.22 -3.81 6.97
C ASP A 245 15.19 -4.38 5.99
N GLY A 246 14.04 -3.72 5.90
CA GLY A 246 12.98 -4.08 4.95
C GLY A 246 12.17 -5.35 5.29
N LYS A 247 12.39 -5.94 6.48
CA LYS A 247 11.59 -7.01 7.05
C LYS A 247 10.63 -6.44 8.08
N ALA A 248 9.42 -6.96 8.15
CA ALA A 248 8.40 -6.56 9.11
C ALA A 248 7.86 -7.77 9.87
N VAL A 249 7.79 -7.62 11.18
CA VAL A 249 7.25 -8.63 12.11
C VAL A 249 5.99 -8.06 12.75
N VAL A 250 4.99 -8.90 12.93
CA VAL A 250 3.88 -8.65 13.86
C VAL A 250 4.00 -9.59 15.04
N VAL A 251 3.88 -9.05 16.23
CA VAL A 251 3.94 -9.80 17.48
C VAL A 251 2.59 -9.73 18.17
N GLU A 252 2.02 -10.88 18.46
CA GLU A 252 0.78 -11.02 19.22
C GLU A 252 1.04 -11.86 20.47
N SER A 253 0.51 -11.41 21.61
CA SER A 253 0.47 -12.18 22.85
C SER A 253 -0.69 -13.17 22.85
N ASP A 254 -0.89 -13.86 23.96
CA ASP A 254 -2.02 -14.76 24.13
C ASP A 254 -3.34 -14.03 23.87
N PRO A 255 -4.31 -14.67 23.19
CA PRO A 255 -5.59 -14.04 22.91
C PRO A 255 -6.28 -13.73 24.25
N GLU A 256 -6.62 -12.47 24.48
CA GLU A 256 -7.60 -12.14 25.48
C GLU A 256 -8.89 -12.87 25.18
N THR A 257 -9.60 -13.30 26.20
CA THR A 257 -10.76 -14.19 26.21
C THR A 257 -11.97 -13.76 25.38
N VAL A 258 -11.83 -12.75 24.55
CA VAL A 258 -12.89 -12.12 23.72
C VAL A 258 -12.75 -12.44 22.22
N ALA A 259 -11.78 -13.24 21.80
CA ALA A 259 -11.70 -13.66 20.41
C ALA A 259 -12.87 -14.60 20.07
N ASP A 260 -13.66 -14.24 19.10
CA ASP A 260 -14.87 -14.91 18.65
C ASP A 260 -14.69 -16.41 18.33
N SER A 261 -13.47 -16.89 18.10
CA SER A 261 -13.16 -18.31 18.05
C SER A 261 -11.65 -18.58 18.17
N LEU A 262 -11.28 -19.63 18.91
CA LEU A 262 -9.90 -20.13 18.98
C LEU A 262 -9.36 -20.47 17.59
N ARG A 263 -10.20 -20.91 16.66
CA ARG A 263 -9.84 -21.20 15.27
C ARG A 263 -9.40 -19.94 14.55
N GLU A 264 -10.08 -18.84 14.76
CA GLU A 264 -9.74 -17.55 14.17
C GLU A 264 -8.41 -17.04 14.70
N ALA A 265 -8.26 -16.97 16.01
CA ALA A 265 -7.06 -16.48 16.66
C ALA A 265 -5.81 -17.33 16.40
N LEU A 266 -5.96 -18.69 16.39
CA LEU A 266 -4.82 -19.61 16.30
C LEU A 266 -4.46 -20.01 14.87
N ARG A 267 -5.38 -19.94 13.94
CA ARG A 267 -5.18 -20.45 12.57
C ARG A 267 -5.43 -19.40 11.49
N LEU A 268 -6.60 -18.79 11.47
CA LEU A 268 -6.97 -17.90 10.35
C LEU A 268 -6.18 -16.58 10.38
N ARG A 269 -6.13 -15.91 11.51
CA ARG A 269 -5.44 -14.63 11.67
C ARG A 269 -3.92 -14.74 11.35
N PRO A 270 -3.16 -15.73 11.90
CA PRO A 270 -1.78 -15.93 11.51
C PRO A 270 -1.57 -16.22 10.01
N GLN A 271 -2.49 -16.99 9.39
CA GLN A 271 -2.40 -17.28 7.95
C GLN A 271 -2.63 -16.03 7.10
N ILE A 272 -3.62 -15.21 7.48
CA ILE A 272 -3.91 -13.95 6.78
C ILE A 272 -2.72 -13.00 6.91
N LEU A 273 -2.18 -12.82 8.12
CA LEU A 273 -1.03 -11.93 8.35
C LEU A 273 0.21 -12.35 7.54
N ARG A 274 0.51 -13.66 7.47
CA ARG A 274 1.59 -14.17 6.63
C ARG A 274 1.36 -13.90 5.13
N ARG A 275 0.12 -14.06 4.65
CA ARG A 275 -0.24 -13.74 3.25
C ARG A 275 -0.10 -12.24 2.96
N LEU A 276 -0.32 -11.41 3.98
CA LEU A 276 -0.11 -9.96 3.90
C LEU A 276 1.37 -9.56 4.06
N GLY A 277 2.29 -10.52 4.08
CA GLY A 277 3.73 -10.29 4.10
C GLY A 277 4.35 -10.05 5.48
N TRP A 278 3.61 -10.25 6.55
CA TRP A 278 4.13 -10.16 7.91
C TRP A 278 4.87 -11.43 8.32
N HIS A 279 6.00 -11.31 8.96
CA HIS A 279 6.54 -12.37 9.79
C HIS A 279 5.71 -12.41 11.08
N TYR A 280 4.87 -13.43 11.22
CA TYR A 280 4.00 -13.55 12.38
C TYR A 280 4.72 -14.28 13.51
N VAL A 281 4.80 -13.65 14.67
CA VAL A 281 5.37 -14.19 15.91
C VAL A 281 4.31 -14.17 17.01
N ARG A 282 4.12 -15.31 17.63
CA ARG A 282 3.34 -15.40 18.85
C ARG A 282 4.25 -15.53 20.04
N VAL A 283 3.98 -14.77 21.08
CA VAL A 283 4.68 -14.80 22.37
C VAL A 283 3.68 -15.06 23.47
N HIS A 284 4.07 -15.82 24.48
CA HIS A 284 3.22 -16.02 25.64
C HIS A 284 3.41 -14.87 26.62
N SER A 285 2.31 -14.46 27.27
CA SER A 285 2.34 -13.40 28.29
C SER A 285 3.30 -13.72 29.42
N PHE A 286 3.45 -15.01 29.74
CA PHE A 286 4.42 -15.47 30.73
C PHE A 286 5.87 -15.19 30.33
N ASP A 287 6.24 -15.40 29.06
CA ASP A 287 7.59 -15.14 28.56
C ASP A 287 7.88 -13.63 28.59
N LEU A 288 6.90 -12.81 28.21
CA LEU A 288 7.01 -11.35 28.26
C LEU A 288 7.14 -10.81 29.68
N TYR A 289 6.49 -11.45 30.64
CA TYR A 289 6.59 -11.08 32.05
C TYR A 289 7.93 -11.50 32.68
N SER A 290 8.39 -12.70 32.33
CA SER A 290 9.59 -13.31 32.94
C SER A 290 10.89 -12.73 32.39
N ASP A 291 10.99 -12.58 31.06
CA ASP A 291 12.21 -12.11 30.38
C ASP A 291 11.90 -11.44 29.03
N PRO A 292 11.45 -10.19 29.04
CA PRO A 292 11.15 -9.45 27.82
C PRO A 292 12.40 -9.20 26.95
N ALA A 293 13.61 -9.19 27.54
CA ALA A 293 14.84 -8.96 26.81
C ALA A 293 15.18 -10.16 25.90
N SER A 294 15.11 -11.38 26.42
CA SER A 294 15.32 -12.60 25.61
C SER A 294 14.29 -12.75 24.48
N VAL A 295 13.03 -12.37 24.76
CA VAL A 295 11.99 -12.33 23.69
C VAL A 295 12.34 -11.30 22.62
N ALA A 296 12.80 -10.12 23.01
CA ALA A 296 13.21 -9.07 22.08
C ALA A 296 14.42 -9.50 21.24
N GLU A 297 15.45 -10.14 21.82
CA GLU A 297 16.60 -10.67 21.09
C GLU A 297 16.20 -11.71 20.05
N ARG A 298 15.29 -12.61 20.38
CA ARG A 298 14.76 -13.61 19.45
C ARG A 298 14.03 -12.95 18.27
N ILE A 299 13.21 -11.93 18.53
CA ILE A 299 12.50 -11.19 17.48
C ILE A 299 13.48 -10.36 16.64
N ALA A 300 14.44 -9.69 17.25
CA ALA A 300 15.50 -8.95 16.58
C ALA A 300 16.32 -9.86 15.66
N GLY A 301 16.64 -11.07 16.08
CA GLY A 301 17.30 -12.08 15.26
C GLY A 301 16.49 -12.48 14.02
N LEU A 302 15.15 -12.59 14.11
CA LEU A 302 14.28 -12.81 12.95
C LEU A 302 14.31 -11.65 11.95
N LEU A 303 14.49 -10.44 12.44
CA LEU A 303 14.64 -9.24 11.63
C LEU A 303 16.05 -9.08 11.03
N GLY A 304 17.02 -9.92 11.47
CA GLY A 304 18.39 -9.88 11.00
C GLY A 304 19.30 -8.92 11.78
N VAL A 305 18.86 -8.48 12.95
CA VAL A 305 19.71 -7.73 13.87
C VAL A 305 20.65 -8.72 14.56
N SER A 306 21.95 -8.64 14.28
CA SER A 306 22.96 -9.44 14.97
C SER A 306 23.15 -8.86 16.37
N SER A 307 22.85 -9.65 17.40
CA SER A 307 23.24 -9.34 18.77
C SER A 307 24.75 -9.57 18.91
N GLU A 308 25.57 -8.58 18.55
CA GLU A 308 26.90 -8.49 19.13
C GLU A 308 26.72 -7.98 20.56
N ALA A 309 26.58 -8.90 21.48
CA ALA A 309 26.82 -8.58 22.88
C ALA A 309 28.23 -7.96 22.99
N PRO A 310 28.40 -6.79 23.61
CA PRO A 310 29.73 -6.31 23.91
C PRO A 310 30.40 -7.39 24.78
N ARG A 311 31.41 -8.06 24.24
CA ARG A 311 32.30 -8.88 25.05
C ARG A 311 32.88 -7.94 26.09
N ALA A 312 32.46 -8.14 27.33
CA ALA A 312 33.14 -7.57 28.46
C ALA A 312 34.58 -8.12 28.37
N ASP A 313 35.50 -7.24 28.05
CA ASP A 313 36.93 -7.49 28.22
C ASP A 313 37.10 -7.77 29.72
N ALA A 314 37.22 -9.05 30.05
CA ALA A 314 37.74 -9.50 31.35
C ALA A 314 39.22 -9.16 31.33
N ASP A 315 39.54 -7.95 31.73
CA ASP A 315 40.90 -7.54 32.09
C ASP A 315 41.25 -8.28 33.37
N THR A 316 41.74 -9.51 33.19
CA THR A 316 42.32 -10.29 34.29
C THR A 316 43.76 -9.80 34.41
N GLN A 317 43.97 -8.79 35.26
CA GLN A 317 45.33 -8.47 35.75
C GLN A 317 45.80 -9.63 36.64
N PRO A 318 47.03 -10.11 36.41
CA PRO A 318 47.62 -11.11 37.32
C PRO A 318 47.90 -10.46 38.67
N ILE A 319 47.45 -11.12 39.74
CA ILE A 319 47.78 -10.77 41.11
C ILE A 319 49.23 -11.22 41.31
N ASP A 320 50.17 -10.26 41.46
CA ASP A 320 51.50 -10.50 41.96
C ASP A 320 51.45 -11.03 43.38
N VAL A 321 51.87 -12.27 43.55
CA VAL A 321 52.14 -12.85 44.87
C VAL A 321 53.49 -12.34 45.33
N ILE A 322 53.50 -11.48 46.33
CA ILE A 322 54.71 -11.09 47.05
C ILE A 322 55.00 -12.16 48.13
N GLU A 323 56.21 -12.74 48.10
CA GLU A 323 56.79 -13.52 49.19
C GLU A 323 56.92 -12.75 50.49
#